data_bd66355341ea03003bcd784f87919d47
#
_entry.id   bd66355341ea03003bcd784f87919d47
#
_cell.length_a   1.000
_cell.length_b   1.000
_cell.length_c   1.000
_cell.angle_alpha   90.00
_cell.angle_beta   90.00
_cell.angle_gamma   90.00
#
_symmetry.space_group_name_H-M   'P 1'
#
loop_
_entity.id
_entity.type
_entity.pdbx_description
1 polymer ?
#
loop_
_entity_poly.entity_id
_entity_poly.type
_entity_poly.pdbx_seq_one_letter_code
_entity_poly.pdbx_strand_id
1 'polypeptide(L)'
;MYKRQLVHDVIITLGVFSFFNLTFDLSVLAAILAVIGYSLNDSIVVFDRIRENNIILRKLSIFDVLDKSINQTLSRTLVTSLTTLLVIISLLIFGGNAVENFSIAMLIGIIVGTYSSIFIASTSLSYFGITRPEEN
;
A
#
# COMPACT_ATOMS: atom_id res chain seq x y z
N MET A 1 -7.81 2.64 -10.98
CA MET A 1 -6.50 2.96 -10.42
C MET A 1 -6.03 1.91 -9.42
N TYR A 2 -6.76 1.58 -8.36
CA TYR A 2 -6.39 0.58 -7.34
C TYR A 2 -5.99 -0.79 -7.89
N LYS A 3 -6.63 -1.26 -8.97
CA LYS A 3 -6.35 -2.58 -9.56
C LYS A 3 -4.89 -2.75 -10.00
N ARG A 4 -4.27 -1.72 -10.56
CA ARG A 4 -2.87 -1.80 -11.03
C ARG A 4 -1.90 -1.91 -9.86
N GLN A 5 -2.14 -1.17 -8.79
CA GLN A 5 -1.35 -1.23 -7.56
C GLN A 5 -1.47 -2.59 -6.89
N LEU A 6 -2.70 -3.13 -6.76
CA LEU A 6 -2.91 -4.46 -6.18
C LEU A 6 -2.21 -5.56 -6.97
N VAL A 7 -2.31 -5.51 -8.29
CA VAL A 7 -1.61 -6.47 -9.18
C VAL A 7 -0.10 -6.37 -8.99
N HIS A 8 0.45 -5.16 -8.90
CA HIS A 8 1.87 -4.93 -8.62
C HIS A 8 2.29 -5.56 -7.29
N ASP A 9 1.56 -5.30 -6.21
CA ASP A 9 1.90 -5.80 -4.87
C ASP A 9 1.85 -7.33 -4.81
N VAL A 10 0.85 -7.93 -5.43
CA VAL A 10 0.72 -9.40 -5.52
C VAL A 10 1.84 -10.01 -6.37
N ILE A 11 2.16 -9.42 -7.52
CA ILE A 11 3.23 -9.93 -8.41
C ILE A 11 4.58 -9.86 -7.70
N ILE A 12 4.88 -8.78 -6.98
CA ILE A 12 6.14 -8.66 -6.24
C ILE A 12 6.21 -9.70 -5.13
N THR A 13 5.14 -9.87 -4.36
CA THR A 13 5.10 -10.88 -3.29
C THR A 13 5.32 -12.29 -3.84
N LEU A 14 4.62 -12.66 -4.90
CA LEU A 14 4.82 -13.95 -5.59
C LEU A 14 6.22 -14.08 -6.20
N GLY A 15 6.75 -13.01 -6.76
CA GLY A 15 8.10 -12.96 -7.33
C GLY A 15 9.18 -13.23 -6.28
N VAL A 16 9.05 -12.66 -5.08
CA VAL A 16 9.97 -12.93 -3.96
C VAL A 16 9.88 -14.40 -3.53
N PHE A 17 8.66 -14.95 -3.39
CA PHE A 17 8.48 -16.37 -3.06
C PHE A 17 9.14 -17.29 -4.10
N SER A 18 8.96 -16.97 -5.38
CA SER A 18 9.58 -17.72 -6.48
C SER A 18 11.11 -17.60 -6.48
N PHE A 19 11.64 -16.40 -6.27
CA PHE A 19 13.08 -16.15 -6.29
C PHE A 19 13.83 -16.87 -5.17
N PHE A 20 13.24 -16.91 -3.97
CA PHE A 20 13.83 -17.59 -2.81
C PHE A 20 13.42 -19.06 -2.68
N ASN A 21 12.67 -19.61 -3.65
CA ASN A 21 12.13 -20.98 -3.63
C ASN A 21 11.37 -21.30 -2.33
N LEU A 22 10.61 -20.32 -1.81
CA LEU A 22 9.80 -20.52 -0.62
C LEU A 22 8.55 -21.35 -0.96
N THR A 23 8.14 -22.21 -0.04
CA THR A 23 6.96 -23.05 -0.23
C THR A 23 5.68 -22.20 -0.26
N PHE A 24 4.87 -22.41 -1.29
CA PHE A 24 3.57 -21.76 -1.43
C PHE A 24 2.49 -22.70 -0.92
N ASP A 25 1.95 -22.42 0.23
CA ASP A 25 0.88 -23.17 0.87
C ASP A 25 -0.38 -22.31 1.07
N LEU A 26 -1.40 -22.90 1.68
CA LEU A 26 -2.66 -22.21 1.95
C LEU A 26 -2.50 -21.00 2.88
N SER A 27 -1.52 -21.03 3.77
CA SER A 27 -1.23 -19.91 4.67
C SER A 27 -0.68 -18.70 3.92
N VAL A 28 0.14 -18.93 2.88
CA VAL A 28 0.64 -17.88 1.99
C VAL A 28 -0.49 -17.26 1.19
N LEU A 29 -1.44 -18.06 0.69
CA LEU A 29 -2.63 -17.54 0.01
C LEU A 29 -3.45 -16.63 0.94
N ALA A 30 -3.66 -17.05 2.18
CA ALA A 30 -4.34 -16.23 3.19
C ALA A 30 -3.58 -14.92 3.46
N ALA A 31 -2.24 -14.97 3.53
CA ALA A 31 -1.40 -13.77 3.69
C ALA A 31 -1.54 -12.81 2.51
N ILE A 32 -1.56 -13.31 1.27
CA ILE A 32 -1.75 -12.47 0.08
C ILE A 32 -3.10 -11.75 0.12
N LEU A 33 -4.18 -12.45 0.51
CA LEU A 33 -5.49 -11.82 0.65
C LEU A 33 -5.49 -10.74 1.74
N ALA A 34 -4.81 -10.99 2.86
CA ALA A 34 -4.64 -10.00 3.93
C ALA A 34 -3.83 -8.78 3.47
N VAL A 35 -2.75 -8.99 2.70
CA VAL A 35 -1.93 -7.91 2.09
C VAL A 35 -2.75 -7.06 1.13
N ILE A 36 -3.59 -7.68 0.30
CA ILE A 36 -4.51 -6.96 -0.59
C ILE A 36 -5.43 -6.04 0.22
N GLY A 37 -6.02 -6.55 1.28
CA GLY A 37 -6.89 -5.76 2.17
C GLY A 37 -6.14 -4.60 2.84
N TYR A 38 -4.92 -4.86 3.31
CA TYR A 38 -4.05 -3.86 3.92
C TYR A 38 -3.66 -2.75 2.93
N SER A 39 -3.20 -3.12 1.74
CA SER A 39 -2.82 -2.18 0.68
C SER A 39 -4.00 -1.34 0.20
N LEU A 40 -5.19 -1.93 0.08
CA LEU A 40 -6.42 -1.20 -0.24
C LEU A 40 -6.76 -0.16 0.81
N ASN A 41 -6.72 -0.52 2.09
CA ASN A 41 -7.04 0.39 3.18
C ASN A 41 -6.15 1.64 3.16
N ASP A 42 -4.85 1.47 3.00
CA ASP A 42 -3.88 2.56 2.95
C ASP A 42 -4.09 3.45 1.70
N SER A 43 -4.29 2.82 0.55
CA SER A 43 -4.56 3.54 -0.71
C SER A 43 -5.83 4.35 -0.66
N ILE A 44 -6.91 3.80 -0.12
CA ILE A 44 -8.19 4.51 0.03
C ILE A 44 -8.00 5.79 0.85
N VAL A 45 -7.26 5.73 1.96
CA VAL A 45 -7.00 6.89 2.81
C VAL A 45 -6.23 7.99 2.08
N VAL A 46 -5.18 7.62 1.34
CA VAL A 46 -4.39 8.57 0.54
C VAL A 46 -5.24 9.21 -0.56
N PHE A 47 -5.97 8.40 -1.32
CA PHE A 47 -6.81 8.91 -2.41
C PHE A 47 -7.97 9.77 -1.93
N ASP A 48 -8.60 9.40 -0.82
CA ASP A 48 -9.68 10.19 -0.23
C ASP A 48 -9.16 11.57 0.21
N ARG A 49 -7.98 11.62 0.82
CA ARG A 49 -7.33 12.88 1.19
C ARG A 49 -6.96 13.73 -0.02
N ILE A 50 -6.47 13.13 -1.07
CA ILE A 50 -6.17 13.84 -2.32
C ILE A 50 -7.46 14.43 -2.92
N ARG A 51 -8.53 13.66 -2.93
CA ARG A 51 -9.84 14.12 -3.42
C ARG A 51 -10.37 15.31 -2.61
N GLU A 52 -10.32 15.21 -1.30
CA GLU A 52 -10.73 16.28 -0.38
C GLU A 52 -9.90 17.55 -0.61
N ASN A 53 -8.58 17.44 -0.61
CA ASN A 53 -7.68 18.56 -0.81
C ASN A 53 -7.82 19.18 -2.21
N ASN A 54 -8.12 18.39 -3.24
CA ASN A 54 -8.37 18.92 -4.58
C ASN A 54 -9.60 19.84 -4.65
N ILE A 55 -10.59 19.58 -3.79
CA ILE A 55 -11.80 20.43 -3.67
C ILE A 55 -11.50 21.68 -2.84
N ILE A 56 -10.80 21.52 -1.71
CA ILE A 56 -10.53 22.62 -0.78
C ILE A 56 -9.45 23.57 -1.30
N LEU A 57 -8.41 23.02 -1.90
CA LEU A 57 -7.21 23.76 -2.34
C LEU A 57 -7.21 24.06 -3.84
N ARG A 58 -8.33 24.50 -4.38
CA ARG A 58 -8.51 24.77 -5.83
C ARG A 58 -7.51 25.74 -6.43
N LYS A 59 -6.90 26.61 -5.63
CA LYS A 59 -5.92 27.63 -6.09
C LYS A 59 -4.49 27.10 -6.22
N LEU A 60 -4.21 25.91 -5.67
CA LEU A 60 -2.87 25.29 -5.72
C LEU A 60 -2.70 24.45 -6.98
N SER A 61 -1.45 24.23 -7.38
CA SER A 61 -1.15 23.27 -8.45
C SER A 61 -1.53 21.85 -8.04
N ILE A 62 -1.75 20.96 -9.01
CA ILE A 62 -2.06 19.54 -8.72
C ILE A 62 -0.92 18.90 -7.94
N PHE A 63 0.32 19.24 -8.24
CA PHE A 63 1.50 18.72 -7.52
C PHE A 63 1.52 19.16 -6.06
N ASP A 64 1.20 20.42 -5.76
CA ASP A 64 1.13 20.92 -4.39
C ASP A 64 -0.01 20.24 -3.59
N VAL A 65 -1.13 19.97 -4.24
CA VAL A 65 -2.25 19.24 -3.64
C VAL A 65 -1.84 17.79 -3.31
N LEU A 66 -1.13 17.11 -4.22
CA LEU A 66 -0.62 15.76 -4.01
C LEU A 66 0.40 15.73 -2.86
N ASP A 67 1.40 16.61 -2.89
CA ASP A 67 2.42 16.68 -1.85
C ASP A 67 1.81 16.92 -0.46
N LYS A 68 0.91 17.89 -0.36
CA LYS A 68 0.20 18.19 0.89
C LYS A 68 -0.65 17.02 1.38
N SER A 69 -1.33 16.31 0.48
CA SER A 69 -2.20 15.19 0.83
C SER A 69 -1.37 14.00 1.34
N ILE A 70 -0.26 13.70 0.68
CA ILE A 70 0.65 12.64 1.09
C ILE A 70 1.25 12.98 2.47
N ASN A 71 1.76 14.20 2.66
CA ASN A 71 2.32 14.62 3.94
C ASN A 71 1.31 14.53 5.09
N GLN A 72 0.03 14.83 4.85
CA GLN A 72 -1.03 14.75 5.85
C GLN A 72 -1.38 13.30 6.23
N THR A 73 -1.23 12.35 5.31
CA THR A 73 -1.54 10.92 5.53
C THR A 73 -0.31 10.11 5.94
N LEU A 74 0.90 10.61 5.68
CA LEU A 74 2.16 9.90 5.85
C LEU A 74 2.34 9.38 7.30
N SER A 75 2.09 10.22 8.29
CA SER A 75 2.23 9.83 9.70
C SER A 75 1.32 8.65 10.05
N ARG A 76 0.07 8.67 9.59
CA ARG A 76 -0.87 7.57 9.81
C ARG A 76 -0.40 6.29 9.11
N THR A 77 -0.02 6.37 7.85
CA THR A 77 0.46 5.23 7.07
C THR A 77 1.71 4.63 7.70
N LEU A 78 2.67 5.44 8.12
CA LEU A 78 3.89 4.95 8.78
C LEU A 78 3.60 4.30 10.13
N VAL A 79 2.75 4.89 10.96
CA VAL A 79 2.38 4.31 12.27
C VAL A 79 1.66 2.98 12.09
N THR A 80 0.68 2.90 11.20
CA THR A 80 -0.04 1.64 10.94
C THR A 80 0.86 0.56 10.37
N SER A 81 1.74 0.90 9.42
CA SER A 81 2.71 -0.04 8.85
C SER A 81 3.71 -0.52 9.90
N LEU A 82 4.25 0.39 10.70
CA LEU A 82 5.24 0.03 11.72
C LEU A 82 4.64 -0.87 12.80
N THR A 83 3.45 -0.55 13.30
CA THR A 83 2.76 -1.39 14.31
C THR A 83 2.44 -2.77 13.76
N THR A 84 1.97 -2.86 12.51
CA THR A 84 1.69 -4.15 11.87
C THR A 84 2.98 -4.94 11.65
N LEU A 85 4.06 -4.29 11.20
CA LEU A 85 5.37 -4.94 11.05
C LEU A 85 5.88 -5.50 12.38
N LEU A 86 5.75 -4.79 13.49
CA LEU A 86 6.14 -5.28 14.82
C LEU A 86 5.38 -6.55 15.20
N VAL A 87 4.07 -6.60 14.94
CA VAL A 87 3.26 -7.80 15.18
C VAL A 87 3.71 -8.96 14.30
N ILE A 88 3.94 -8.73 13.02
CA ILE A 88 4.37 -9.78 12.07
C ILE A 88 5.77 -10.28 12.39
N ILE A 89 6.71 -9.41 12.75
CA ILE A 89 8.04 -9.80 13.19
C ILE A 89 7.97 -10.65 14.47
N SER A 90 7.13 -10.26 15.41
CA SER A 90 6.89 -11.07 16.62
C SER A 90 6.32 -12.44 16.29
N LEU A 91 5.38 -12.50 15.35
CA LEU A 91 4.81 -13.75 14.88
C LEU A 91 5.84 -14.62 14.15
N LEU A 92 6.73 -14.02 13.38
CA LEU A 92 7.82 -14.73 12.68
C LEU A 92 8.82 -15.35 13.67
N ILE A 93 9.14 -14.65 14.77
CA ILE A 93 10.11 -15.11 15.76
C ILE A 93 9.50 -16.16 16.69
N PHE A 94 8.26 -15.97 17.14
CA PHE A 94 7.63 -16.77 18.19
C PHE A 94 6.54 -17.72 17.70
N GLY A 95 6.06 -17.58 16.47
CA GLY A 95 4.92 -18.32 15.95
C GLY A 95 5.20 -19.76 15.49
N GLY A 96 6.47 -20.11 15.32
CA GLY A 96 6.88 -21.44 14.87
C GLY A 96 6.56 -21.73 13.40
N ASN A 97 6.89 -22.93 12.96
CA ASN A 97 6.84 -23.33 11.53
C ASN A 97 5.45 -23.22 10.90
N ALA A 98 4.38 -23.35 11.69
CA ALA A 98 3.00 -23.32 11.15
C ALA A 98 2.60 -21.95 10.57
N VAL A 99 3.19 -20.87 11.04
CA VAL A 99 2.88 -19.48 10.61
C VAL A 99 4.07 -18.78 9.95
N GLU A 100 5.18 -19.47 9.76
CA GLU A 100 6.41 -18.90 9.21
C GLU A 100 6.19 -18.34 7.81
N ASN A 101 5.69 -19.17 6.87
CA ASN A 101 5.42 -18.74 5.48
C ASN A 101 4.39 -17.63 5.40
N PHE A 102 3.34 -17.68 6.23
CA PHE A 102 2.36 -16.61 6.38
C PHE A 102 3.02 -15.30 6.80
N SER A 103 3.88 -15.36 7.82
CA SER A 103 4.56 -14.18 8.37
C SER A 103 5.54 -13.56 7.37
N ILE A 104 6.27 -14.37 6.62
CA ILE A 104 7.17 -13.91 5.55
C ILE A 104 6.37 -13.21 4.45
N ALA A 105 5.28 -13.82 3.98
CA ALA A 105 4.43 -13.24 2.96
C ALA A 105 3.83 -11.90 3.40
N MET A 106 3.32 -11.84 4.63
CA MET A 106 2.78 -10.61 5.23
C MET A 106 3.84 -9.53 5.37
N LEU A 107 5.05 -9.87 5.83
CA LEU A 107 6.15 -8.93 5.99
C LEU A 107 6.52 -8.27 4.66
N ILE A 108 6.72 -9.07 3.62
CA ILE A 108 7.03 -8.59 2.27
C ILE A 108 5.88 -7.74 1.75
N GLY A 109 4.65 -8.23 1.84
CA GLY A 109 3.47 -7.57 1.34
C GLY A 109 3.20 -6.22 2.00
N ILE A 110 3.41 -6.09 3.31
CA ILE A 110 3.23 -4.82 4.03
C ILE A 110 4.30 -3.80 3.62
N ILE A 111 5.56 -4.20 3.50
CA ILE A 111 6.64 -3.31 3.06
C ILE A 111 6.37 -2.80 1.64
N VAL A 112 6.06 -3.72 0.72
CA VAL A 112 5.75 -3.38 -0.68
C VAL A 112 4.49 -2.54 -0.78
N GLY A 113 3.42 -2.92 -0.06
CA GLY A 113 2.14 -2.20 -0.05
C GLY A 113 2.26 -0.78 0.52
N THR A 114 3.04 -0.59 1.58
CA THR A 114 3.30 0.74 2.14
C THR A 114 4.06 1.62 1.14
N TYR A 115 5.11 1.07 0.52
CA TYR A 115 5.82 1.77 -0.53
C TYR A 115 4.92 2.11 -1.71
N SER A 116 4.14 1.16 -2.20
CA SER A 116 3.29 1.34 -3.37
C SER A 116 2.13 2.32 -3.10
N SER A 117 1.57 2.35 -1.90
CA SER A 117 0.50 3.28 -1.54
C SER A 117 0.96 4.73 -1.56
N ILE A 118 2.20 5.00 -1.15
CA ILE A 118 2.75 6.35 -1.11
C ILE A 118 3.25 6.79 -2.49
N PHE A 119 4.06 5.96 -3.16
CA PHE A 119 4.76 6.37 -4.39
C PHE A 119 4.00 6.07 -5.66
N ILE A 120 3.43 4.88 -5.82
CA ILE A 120 2.77 4.47 -7.07
C ILE A 120 1.39 5.13 -7.18
N ALA A 121 0.65 5.22 -6.09
CA ALA A 121 -0.65 5.88 -6.08
C ALA A 121 -0.53 7.36 -6.44
N SER A 122 0.42 8.07 -5.84
CA SER A 122 0.66 9.49 -6.10
C SER A 122 1.15 9.76 -7.53
N THR A 123 2.11 8.96 -8.00
CA THR A 123 2.66 9.08 -9.35
C THR A 123 1.62 8.77 -10.42
N SER A 124 0.77 7.77 -10.22
CA SER A 124 -0.28 7.42 -11.18
C SER A 124 -1.31 8.53 -11.35
N LEU A 125 -1.61 9.27 -10.29
CA LEU A 125 -2.51 10.42 -10.32
C LEU A 125 -1.91 11.63 -11.08
N SER A 126 -0.61 11.87 -10.94
CA SER A 126 0.07 12.93 -11.66
C SER A 126 0.13 12.67 -13.17
N TYR A 127 0.26 11.39 -13.58
CA TYR A 127 0.31 10.99 -14.99
C TYR A 127 -1.06 10.99 -15.70
N PHE A 128 -2.13 10.65 -14.98
CA PHE A 128 -3.48 10.54 -15.56
C PHE A 128 -4.29 11.84 -15.49
N GLY A 129 -3.68 12.94 -15.06
CA GLY A 129 -4.29 14.25 -15.01
C GLY A 129 -5.66 14.24 -14.35
N ILE A 130 -5.75 14.66 -13.09
CA ILE A 130 -7.03 15.10 -12.56
C ILE A 130 -7.35 16.38 -13.36
N THR A 131 -8.05 16.24 -14.49
CA THR A 131 -8.65 17.37 -15.16
C THR A 131 -9.63 17.95 -14.16
N ARG A 132 -9.29 19.10 -13.60
CA ARG A 132 -10.26 19.92 -12.90
C ARG A 132 -11.38 20.21 -13.90
N PRO A 133 -12.67 20.09 -13.55
CA PRO A 133 -13.71 20.63 -14.37
C PRO A 133 -13.38 22.11 -14.57
N GLU A 134 -13.11 22.49 -15.80
CA GLU A 134 -12.99 23.92 -16.13
C GLU A 134 -14.30 24.57 -15.72
N GLU A 135 -14.21 25.64 -14.93
CA GLU A 135 -15.33 26.50 -14.63
C GLU A 135 -15.76 27.17 -15.95
N ASN A 136 -16.90 26.71 -16.49
CA ASN A 136 -17.74 27.52 -17.36
C ASN A 136 -18.67 28.38 -16.52
#